data_c09d0e40119d12a613ae18f9002394f3
#
_entry.id   c09d0e40119d12a613ae18f9002394f3
#
_cell.length_a   1.000
_cell.length_b   1.000
_cell.length_c   1.000
_cell.angle_alpha   90.00
_cell.angle_beta   90.00
_cell.angle_gamma   90.00
#
_symmetry.space_group_name_H-M   'P 1'
#
loop_
_entity.id
_entity.type
_entity.pdbx_description
1 polymer ?
#
loop_
_entity_poly.entity_id
_entity_poly.type
_entity_poly.pdbx_seq_one_letter_code
_entity_poly.pdbx_strand_id
1 'polypeptide(L)'
;MAKDNDNETRTALDEINESLTGLEQKVQNSQRTIMWVILAIGVVVCAILIWIYAIRRPGMAAADNAVGQADITLSTGNDSTALEQYRQVADNYGYSAGNRAALNAAILLYKDGKYEEAAKYLDKYDATESVIGAAAKSLQGDCYVNLDKLGEALGCYDKAIKISDENPLYTPYFMMKKATVLREQKNYSAEAAVYREIIKDYPMYGAQNGIEMEKYLKRAELQAEAGK
;
A
#
# COMPACT_ATOMS: atom_id res chain seq x y z
N MET A 1 -52.06 18.27 67.80
CA MET A 1 -51.58 18.43 66.43
C MET A 1 -50.03 18.48 66.35
N ALA A 2 -49.31 17.65 67.09
CA ALA A 2 -47.82 17.62 67.06
C ALA A 2 -47.22 16.22 66.89
N LYS A 3 -48.01 15.17 66.69
CA LYS A 3 -47.51 13.77 66.57
C LYS A 3 -47.39 13.23 65.15
N ASP A 4 -48.10 13.87 64.18
CA ASP A 4 -48.07 13.39 62.79
C ASP A 4 -46.83 13.93 62.01
N ASN A 5 -46.26 15.08 62.40
CA ASN A 5 -45.15 15.71 61.73
C ASN A 5 -43.82 15.01 61.97
N ASP A 6 -43.65 14.31 63.12
CA ASP A 6 -42.44 13.55 63.46
C ASP A 6 -42.37 12.23 62.70
N ASN A 7 -43.47 11.65 62.31
CA ASN A 7 -43.52 10.40 61.57
C ASN A 7 -43.24 10.61 60.06
N GLU A 8 -43.73 11.70 59.47
CA GLU A 8 -43.41 12.06 58.06
C GLU A 8 -41.95 12.47 57.87
N THR A 9 -41.36 13.19 58.84
CA THR A 9 -39.96 13.56 58.81
C THR A 9 -39.01 12.36 58.99
N ARG A 10 -39.40 11.37 59.79
CA ARG A 10 -38.64 10.13 59.92
C ARG A 10 -38.69 9.27 58.66
N THR A 11 -39.85 9.11 58.02
CA THR A 11 -39.97 8.39 56.75
C THR A 11 -39.17 9.07 55.62
N ALA A 12 -39.22 10.40 55.55
CA ALA A 12 -38.43 11.14 54.56
C ALA A 12 -36.92 11.04 54.78
N LEU A 13 -36.46 11.02 56.04
CA LEU A 13 -35.05 10.82 56.39
C LEU A 13 -34.59 9.39 56.11
N ASP A 14 -35.43 8.38 56.33
CA ASP A 14 -35.16 6.98 56.03
C ASP A 14 -35.06 6.74 54.51
N GLU A 15 -35.95 7.33 53.70
CA GLU A 15 -35.90 7.29 52.24
C GLU A 15 -34.65 7.98 51.67
N ILE A 16 -34.25 9.13 52.26
CA ILE A 16 -33.01 9.81 51.89
C ILE A 16 -31.79 8.96 52.24
N ASN A 17 -31.80 8.34 53.41
CA ASN A 17 -30.68 7.48 53.87
C ASN A 17 -30.56 6.19 53.03
N GLU A 18 -31.69 5.59 52.63
CA GLU A 18 -31.74 4.44 51.74
C GLU A 18 -31.26 4.79 50.31
N SER A 19 -31.65 5.98 49.82
CA SER A 19 -31.18 6.48 48.53
C SER A 19 -29.70 6.82 48.54
N LEU A 20 -29.15 7.36 49.63
CA LEU A 20 -27.73 7.66 49.81
C LEU A 20 -26.91 6.37 49.89
N THR A 21 -27.35 5.36 50.67
CA THR A 21 -26.68 4.06 50.74
C THR A 21 -26.69 3.33 49.39
N GLY A 22 -27.81 3.44 48.64
CA GLY A 22 -27.91 2.90 47.28
C GLY A 22 -26.96 3.58 46.27
N LEU A 23 -26.77 4.90 46.43
CA LEU A 23 -25.79 5.66 45.62
C LEU A 23 -24.34 5.32 45.99
N GLU A 24 -24.04 5.24 47.30
CA GLU A 24 -22.69 4.81 47.76
C GLU A 24 -22.33 3.41 47.28
N GLN A 25 -23.27 2.48 47.28
CA GLN A 25 -23.04 1.12 46.81
C GLN A 25 -22.88 1.04 45.29
N LYS A 26 -23.62 1.86 44.53
CA LYS A 26 -23.42 2.01 43.08
C LYS A 26 -22.09 2.64 42.72
N VAL A 27 -21.67 3.68 43.44
CA VAL A 27 -20.35 4.33 43.25
C VAL A 27 -19.23 3.38 43.62
N GLN A 28 -19.34 2.60 44.70
CA GLN A 28 -18.33 1.63 45.10
C GLN A 28 -18.19 0.45 44.12
N ASN A 29 -19.31 -0.04 43.58
CA ASN A 29 -19.30 -1.04 42.51
C ASN A 29 -18.75 -0.47 41.19
N SER A 30 -19.09 0.79 40.87
CA SER A 30 -18.55 1.49 39.72
C SER A 30 -17.03 1.70 39.81
N GLN A 31 -16.50 2.05 40.98
CA GLN A 31 -15.05 2.19 41.20
C GLN A 31 -14.30 0.88 40.99
N ARG A 32 -14.83 -0.25 41.48
CA ARG A 32 -14.24 -1.57 41.24
C ARG A 32 -14.21 -1.91 39.75
N THR A 33 -15.30 -1.69 39.05
CA THR A 33 -15.40 -1.94 37.62
C THR A 33 -14.41 -1.06 36.85
N ILE A 34 -14.33 0.23 37.17
CA ILE A 34 -13.38 1.17 36.55
C ILE A 34 -11.93 0.71 36.82
N MET A 35 -11.63 0.29 38.04
CA MET A 35 -10.29 -0.20 38.38
C MET A 35 -9.90 -1.46 37.61
N TRP A 36 -10.83 -2.41 37.41
CA TRP A 36 -10.59 -3.58 36.57
C TRP A 36 -10.40 -3.24 35.10
N VAL A 37 -11.17 -2.26 34.58
CA VAL A 37 -11.01 -1.78 33.20
C VAL A 37 -9.64 -1.11 32.99
N ILE A 38 -9.22 -0.26 33.94
CA ILE A 38 -7.89 0.38 33.88
C ILE A 38 -6.79 -0.67 33.93
N LEU A 39 -6.92 -1.68 34.82
CA LEU A 39 -5.96 -2.77 34.91
C LEU A 39 -5.88 -3.58 33.61
N ALA A 40 -7.04 -3.91 33.01
CA ALA A 40 -7.09 -4.61 31.72
C ALA A 40 -6.43 -3.81 30.61
N ILE A 41 -6.69 -2.50 30.51
CA ILE A 41 -6.03 -1.61 29.57
C ILE A 41 -4.51 -1.60 29.81
N GLY A 42 -4.09 -1.49 31.08
CA GLY A 42 -2.67 -1.52 31.44
C GLY A 42 -1.97 -2.81 31.00
N VAL A 43 -2.61 -3.96 31.17
CA VAL A 43 -2.08 -5.26 30.73
C VAL A 43 -1.95 -5.30 29.20
N VAL A 44 -2.96 -4.83 28.47
CA VAL A 44 -2.92 -4.77 27.01
C VAL A 44 -1.81 -3.84 26.52
N VAL A 45 -1.65 -2.67 27.13
CA VAL A 45 -0.57 -1.74 26.79
C VAL A 45 0.81 -2.36 27.06
N CYS A 46 0.99 -3.01 28.21
CA CYS A 46 2.24 -3.72 28.52
C CYS A 46 2.53 -4.84 27.52
N ALA A 47 1.53 -5.62 27.13
CA ALA A 47 1.69 -6.68 26.13
C ALA A 47 2.09 -6.12 24.76
N ILE A 48 1.48 -5.01 24.33
CA ILE A 48 1.86 -4.31 23.11
C ILE A 48 3.29 -3.78 23.17
N LEU A 49 3.70 -3.18 24.29
CA LEU A 49 5.06 -2.68 24.47
C LEU A 49 6.08 -3.82 24.43
N ILE A 50 5.82 -4.92 25.14
CA ILE A 50 6.68 -6.11 25.09
C ILE A 50 6.81 -6.62 23.66
N TRP A 51 5.69 -6.76 22.94
CA TRP A 51 5.71 -7.19 21.54
C TRP A 51 6.53 -6.26 20.65
N ILE A 52 6.38 -4.92 20.82
CA ILE A 52 7.15 -3.93 20.03
C ILE A 52 8.64 -4.02 20.34
N TYR A 53 9.03 -4.04 21.62
CA TYR A 53 10.44 -3.93 22.03
C TYR A 53 11.19 -5.27 22.00
N ALA A 54 10.52 -6.38 22.31
CA ALA A 54 11.18 -7.69 22.40
C ALA A 54 11.12 -8.49 21.10
N ILE A 55 10.14 -8.22 20.21
CA ILE A 55 9.93 -9.02 18.98
C ILE A 55 10.08 -8.14 17.75
N ARG A 56 9.27 -7.07 17.65
CA ARG A 56 9.19 -6.30 16.40
C ARG A 56 10.46 -5.52 16.10
N ARG A 57 11.03 -4.79 17.08
CA ARG A 57 12.25 -3.98 16.87
C ARG A 57 13.49 -4.82 16.53
N PRO A 58 13.81 -5.90 17.24
CA PRO A 58 14.91 -6.77 16.85
C PRO A 58 14.72 -7.41 15.48
N GLY A 59 13.48 -7.81 15.15
CA GLY A 59 13.14 -8.36 13.85
C GLY A 59 13.34 -7.35 12.70
N MET A 60 12.93 -6.10 12.90
CA MET A 60 13.19 -5.02 11.94
C MET A 60 14.68 -4.77 11.74
N ALA A 61 15.45 -4.67 12.84
CA ALA A 61 16.89 -4.46 12.76
C ALA A 61 17.62 -5.61 12.05
N ALA A 62 17.20 -6.84 12.27
CA ALA A 62 17.74 -8.01 11.57
C ALA A 62 17.42 -7.96 10.07
N ALA A 63 16.19 -7.57 9.70
CA ALA A 63 15.77 -7.41 8.32
C ALA A 63 16.54 -6.28 7.61
N ASP A 64 16.70 -5.12 8.28
CA ASP A 64 17.46 -3.98 7.74
C ASP A 64 18.93 -4.32 7.52
N ASN A 65 19.56 -5.06 8.44
CA ASN A 65 20.92 -5.54 8.29
C ASN A 65 21.03 -6.54 7.11
N ALA A 66 20.09 -7.47 6.99
CA ALA A 66 20.10 -8.47 5.93
C ALA A 66 19.93 -7.83 4.54
N VAL A 67 19.00 -6.88 4.38
CA VAL A 67 18.82 -6.18 3.10
C VAL A 67 20.03 -5.27 2.80
N GLY A 68 20.63 -4.64 3.81
CA GLY A 68 21.86 -3.86 3.66
C GLY A 68 23.03 -4.70 3.15
N GLN A 69 23.18 -5.96 3.61
CA GLN A 69 24.19 -6.88 3.08
C GLN A 69 23.93 -7.23 1.59
N ALA A 70 22.67 -7.43 1.23
CA ALA A 70 22.30 -7.66 -0.17
C ALA A 70 22.63 -6.43 -1.06
N ASP A 71 22.38 -5.20 -0.56
CA ASP A 71 22.73 -3.96 -1.26
C ASP A 71 24.24 -3.82 -1.46
N ILE A 72 25.05 -4.17 -0.45
CA ILE A 72 26.50 -4.18 -0.56
C ILE A 72 26.95 -5.21 -1.60
N THR A 73 26.40 -6.42 -1.56
CA THR A 73 26.71 -7.48 -2.52
C THR A 73 26.38 -7.05 -3.95
N LEU A 74 25.23 -6.40 -4.15
CA LEU A 74 24.84 -5.85 -5.45
C LEU A 74 25.82 -4.77 -5.91
N SER A 75 26.24 -3.88 -5.02
CA SER A 75 27.19 -2.80 -5.34
C SER A 75 28.58 -3.30 -5.76
N THR A 76 28.94 -4.51 -5.36
CA THR A 76 30.19 -5.18 -5.79
C THR A 76 30.05 -5.89 -7.14
N GLY A 77 28.89 -5.82 -7.79
CA GLY A 77 28.64 -6.43 -9.09
C GLY A 77 28.30 -7.92 -9.04
N ASN A 78 27.97 -8.46 -7.86
CA ASN A 78 27.58 -9.86 -7.72
C ASN A 78 26.04 -9.99 -7.71
N ASP A 79 25.42 -9.73 -8.86
CA ASP A 79 23.95 -9.72 -9.04
C ASP A 79 23.31 -11.05 -8.62
N SER A 80 23.94 -12.18 -8.92
CA SER A 80 23.43 -13.51 -8.61
C SER A 80 23.34 -13.77 -7.09
N THR A 81 24.40 -13.46 -6.34
CA THR A 81 24.40 -13.61 -4.89
C THR A 81 23.46 -12.58 -4.22
N ALA A 82 23.45 -11.34 -4.72
CA ALA A 82 22.54 -10.31 -4.24
C ALA A 82 21.06 -10.71 -4.43
N LEU A 83 20.72 -11.29 -5.59
CA LEU A 83 19.38 -11.80 -5.86
C LEU A 83 18.95 -12.85 -4.83
N GLU A 84 19.82 -13.82 -4.54
CA GLU A 84 19.51 -14.85 -3.55
C GLU A 84 19.32 -14.26 -2.15
N GLN A 85 20.15 -13.31 -1.75
CA GLN A 85 20.02 -12.58 -0.48
C GLN A 85 18.71 -11.78 -0.42
N TYR A 86 18.34 -11.04 -1.48
CA TYR A 86 17.07 -10.33 -1.54
C TYR A 86 15.86 -11.28 -1.46
N ARG A 87 15.91 -12.43 -2.14
CA ARG A 87 14.86 -13.46 -2.02
C ARG A 87 14.69 -13.91 -0.58
N GLN A 88 15.78 -14.26 0.09
CA GLN A 88 15.74 -14.68 1.49
C GLN A 88 15.15 -13.61 2.39
N VAL A 89 15.50 -12.34 2.20
CA VAL A 89 14.94 -11.23 2.97
C VAL A 89 13.46 -11.04 2.67
N ALA A 90 13.07 -11.03 1.40
CA ALA A 90 11.68 -10.85 0.97
C ALA A 90 10.76 -12.00 1.44
N ASP A 91 11.31 -13.21 1.58
CA ASP A 91 10.54 -14.40 1.96
C ASP A 91 10.42 -14.55 3.49
N ASN A 92 11.41 -14.09 4.24
CA ASN A 92 11.49 -14.31 5.69
C ASN A 92 11.08 -13.08 6.53
N TYR A 93 11.06 -11.88 5.97
CA TYR A 93 10.77 -10.65 6.71
C TYR A 93 9.61 -9.87 6.09
N GLY A 94 8.59 -9.57 6.90
CA GLY A 94 7.41 -8.80 6.50
C GLY A 94 7.50 -7.28 6.71
N TYR A 95 8.68 -6.74 7.05
CA TYR A 95 8.89 -5.33 7.35
C TYR A 95 9.22 -4.53 6.06
N SER A 96 9.47 -3.21 6.21
CA SER A 96 9.90 -2.35 5.09
C SER A 96 11.12 -2.89 4.36
N ALA A 97 12.06 -3.54 5.07
CA ALA A 97 13.22 -4.21 4.48
C ALA A 97 12.81 -5.38 3.58
N GLY A 98 11.84 -6.21 4.00
CA GLY A 98 11.31 -7.29 3.17
C GLY A 98 10.59 -6.75 1.93
N ASN A 99 9.82 -5.66 2.09
CA ASN A 99 9.16 -4.98 0.98
C ASN A 99 10.19 -4.47 -0.05
N ARG A 100 11.24 -3.77 0.42
CA ARG A 100 12.34 -3.30 -0.43
C ARG A 100 13.08 -4.45 -1.12
N ALA A 101 13.35 -5.53 -0.38
CA ALA A 101 14.02 -6.71 -0.92
C ALA A 101 13.19 -7.38 -2.03
N ALA A 102 11.85 -7.43 -1.89
CA ALA A 102 10.97 -7.95 -2.92
C ALA A 102 11.08 -7.15 -4.23
N LEU A 103 11.10 -5.83 -4.15
CA LEU A 103 11.27 -4.97 -5.32
C LEU A 103 12.65 -5.19 -5.98
N ASN A 104 13.72 -5.22 -5.17
CA ASN A 104 15.08 -5.40 -5.69
C ASN A 104 15.26 -6.79 -6.33
N ALA A 105 14.72 -7.85 -5.71
CA ALA A 105 14.71 -9.19 -6.30
C ALA A 105 13.97 -9.20 -7.64
N ALA A 106 12.81 -8.53 -7.72
CA ALA A 106 12.04 -8.45 -8.96
C ALA A 106 12.79 -7.71 -10.08
N ILE A 107 13.49 -6.63 -9.76
CA ILE A 107 14.30 -5.87 -10.73
C ILE A 107 15.42 -6.76 -11.29
N LEU A 108 16.13 -7.49 -10.44
CA LEU A 108 17.20 -8.40 -10.89
C LEU A 108 16.64 -9.55 -11.73
N LEU A 109 15.53 -10.13 -11.30
CA LEU A 109 14.85 -11.19 -12.07
C LEU A 109 14.38 -10.70 -13.44
N TYR A 110 13.84 -9.48 -13.51
CA TYR A 110 13.44 -8.86 -14.77
C TYR A 110 14.63 -8.66 -15.70
N LYS A 111 15.78 -8.18 -15.18
CA LYS A 111 17.03 -8.06 -15.93
C LYS A 111 17.52 -9.42 -16.49
N ASP A 112 17.32 -10.49 -15.72
CA ASP A 112 17.67 -11.86 -16.11
C ASP A 112 16.66 -12.50 -17.08
N GLY A 113 15.56 -11.80 -17.45
CA GLY A 113 14.51 -12.35 -18.31
C GLY A 113 13.57 -13.35 -17.61
N LYS A 114 13.65 -13.46 -16.28
CA LYS A 114 12.80 -14.35 -15.46
C LYS A 114 11.50 -13.66 -15.06
N TYR A 115 10.68 -13.32 -16.08
CA TYR A 115 9.52 -12.43 -15.94
C TYR A 115 8.44 -12.98 -15.02
N GLU A 116 8.17 -14.32 -15.01
CA GLU A 116 7.18 -14.91 -14.11
C GLU A 116 7.61 -14.80 -12.64
N GLU A 117 8.90 -15.03 -12.36
CA GLU A 117 9.40 -14.88 -10.99
C GLU A 117 9.43 -13.41 -10.58
N ALA A 118 9.83 -12.51 -11.48
CA ALA A 118 9.81 -11.07 -11.23
C ALA A 118 8.39 -10.59 -10.86
N ALA A 119 7.37 -11.00 -11.63
CA ALA A 119 5.97 -10.67 -11.35
C ALA A 119 5.52 -11.17 -9.97
N LYS A 120 5.92 -12.37 -9.54
CA LYS A 120 5.61 -12.91 -8.21
C LYS A 120 6.23 -12.08 -7.07
N TYR A 121 7.45 -11.58 -7.23
CA TYR A 121 8.06 -10.71 -6.23
C TYR A 121 7.44 -9.31 -6.23
N LEU A 122 7.00 -8.81 -7.39
CA LEU A 122 6.23 -7.57 -7.50
C LEU A 122 4.81 -7.69 -6.88
N ASP A 123 4.23 -8.88 -6.83
CA ASP A 123 3.01 -9.13 -6.08
C ASP A 123 3.21 -9.06 -4.56
N LYS A 124 4.40 -9.42 -4.06
CA LYS A 124 4.76 -9.28 -2.65
C LYS A 124 5.03 -7.83 -2.24
N TYR A 125 5.41 -6.98 -3.21
CA TYR A 125 5.73 -5.58 -2.95
C TYR A 125 4.48 -4.76 -2.68
N ASP A 126 4.45 -4.10 -1.52
CA ASP A 126 3.39 -3.14 -1.17
C ASP A 126 3.66 -1.79 -1.83
N ALA A 127 2.95 -1.54 -2.92
CA ALA A 127 3.15 -0.41 -3.81
C ALA A 127 2.30 0.80 -3.35
N THR A 128 2.65 1.41 -2.23
CA THR A 128 1.92 2.54 -1.64
C THR A 128 2.46 3.91 -2.04
N GLU A 129 3.76 3.99 -2.41
CA GLU A 129 4.38 5.27 -2.77
C GLU A 129 4.04 5.67 -4.20
N SER A 130 3.72 6.96 -4.39
CA SER A 130 3.25 7.48 -5.68
C SER A 130 4.26 7.35 -6.83
N VAL A 131 5.56 7.33 -6.55
CA VAL A 131 6.62 7.21 -7.58
C VAL A 131 7.11 5.77 -7.67
N ILE A 132 7.70 5.24 -6.60
CA ILE A 132 8.30 3.90 -6.61
C ILE A 132 7.22 2.83 -6.73
N GLY A 133 6.10 2.97 -6.03
CA GLY A 133 4.96 2.06 -6.11
C GLY A 133 4.34 2.01 -7.51
N ALA A 134 4.17 3.17 -8.15
CA ALA A 134 3.71 3.24 -9.53
C ALA A 134 4.71 2.58 -10.50
N ALA A 135 6.01 2.86 -10.34
CA ALA A 135 7.06 2.25 -11.16
C ALA A 135 7.11 0.72 -10.98
N ALA A 136 6.93 0.21 -9.76
CA ALA A 136 6.87 -1.23 -9.48
C ALA A 136 5.66 -1.90 -10.18
N LYS A 137 4.47 -1.25 -10.15
CA LYS A 137 3.31 -1.75 -10.90
C LYS A 137 3.51 -1.67 -12.41
N SER A 138 4.18 -0.64 -12.90
CA SER A 138 4.57 -0.57 -14.32
C SER A 138 5.53 -1.68 -14.72
N LEU A 139 6.54 -1.96 -13.89
CA LEU A 139 7.48 -3.08 -14.10
C LEU A 139 6.75 -4.44 -14.12
N GLN A 140 5.73 -4.61 -13.27
CA GLN A 140 4.88 -5.79 -13.30
C GLN A 140 4.13 -5.92 -14.62
N GLY A 141 3.63 -4.79 -15.15
CA GLY A 141 3.05 -4.74 -16.50
C GLY A 141 4.05 -5.13 -17.57
N ASP A 142 5.29 -4.65 -17.48
CA ASP A 142 6.38 -5.03 -18.41
C ASP A 142 6.68 -6.53 -18.35
N CYS A 143 6.63 -7.15 -17.16
CA CYS A 143 6.74 -8.61 -17.03
C CYS A 143 5.64 -9.33 -17.82
N TYR A 144 4.39 -8.88 -17.66
CA TYR A 144 3.25 -9.49 -18.36
C TYR A 144 3.28 -9.26 -19.87
N VAL A 145 3.80 -8.13 -20.34
CA VAL A 145 4.06 -7.92 -21.79
C VAL A 145 5.03 -8.95 -22.32
N ASN A 146 6.14 -9.17 -21.63
CA ASN A 146 7.15 -10.17 -22.05
C ASN A 146 6.64 -11.62 -21.97
N LEU A 147 5.56 -11.87 -21.20
CA LEU A 147 4.89 -13.16 -21.10
C LEU A 147 3.69 -13.29 -22.06
N ASP A 148 3.50 -12.32 -22.95
CA ASP A 148 2.34 -12.21 -23.87
C ASP A 148 0.97 -12.19 -23.16
N LYS A 149 0.95 -11.74 -21.89
CA LYS A 149 -0.23 -11.59 -21.05
C LYS A 149 -0.72 -10.14 -21.10
N LEU A 150 -1.17 -9.72 -22.27
CA LEU A 150 -1.48 -8.30 -22.55
C LEU A 150 -2.63 -7.74 -21.69
N GLY A 151 -3.61 -8.57 -21.31
CA GLY A 151 -4.71 -8.17 -20.43
C GLY A 151 -4.24 -7.83 -19.02
N GLU A 152 -3.40 -8.68 -18.44
CA GLU A 152 -2.77 -8.46 -17.12
C GLU A 152 -1.85 -7.25 -17.14
N ALA A 153 -1.11 -7.04 -18.23
CA ALA A 153 -0.26 -5.88 -18.42
C ALA A 153 -1.06 -4.57 -18.37
N LEU A 154 -2.20 -4.48 -19.08
CA LEU A 154 -3.09 -3.32 -19.02
C LEU A 154 -3.57 -3.03 -17.61
N GLY A 155 -3.98 -4.07 -16.86
CA GLY A 155 -4.41 -3.93 -15.47
C GLY A 155 -3.29 -3.41 -14.55
N CYS A 156 -2.03 -3.77 -14.80
CA CYS A 156 -0.88 -3.26 -14.07
C CYS A 156 -0.58 -1.81 -14.40
N TYR A 157 -0.64 -1.41 -15.68
CA TYR A 157 -0.45 -0.01 -16.06
C TYR A 157 -1.57 0.89 -15.55
N ASP A 158 -2.82 0.43 -15.54
CA ASP A 158 -3.93 1.17 -14.91
C ASP A 158 -3.70 1.42 -13.42
N LYS A 159 -3.17 0.42 -12.70
CA LYS A 159 -2.76 0.59 -11.30
C LYS A 159 -1.60 1.59 -11.16
N ALA A 160 -0.59 1.51 -12.03
CA ALA A 160 0.53 2.45 -12.04
C ALA A 160 0.07 3.89 -12.27
N ILE A 161 -0.80 4.12 -13.25
CA ILE A 161 -1.42 5.42 -13.54
C ILE A 161 -2.17 5.95 -12.32
N LYS A 162 -2.98 5.11 -11.67
CA LYS A 162 -3.73 5.50 -10.48
C LYS A 162 -2.83 5.83 -9.29
N ILE A 163 -1.78 5.03 -9.05
CA ILE A 163 -0.84 5.23 -7.92
C ILE A 163 0.01 6.48 -8.13
N SER A 164 0.35 6.82 -9.39
CA SER A 164 1.16 7.99 -9.72
C SER A 164 0.48 9.32 -9.44
N ASP A 165 -0.83 9.32 -9.12
CA ASP A 165 -1.61 10.44 -8.60
C ASP A 165 -1.43 11.73 -9.43
N GLU A 166 -1.74 11.63 -10.73
CA GLU A 166 -1.63 12.72 -11.71
C GLU A 166 -0.24 13.36 -11.82
N ASN A 167 0.82 12.68 -11.40
CA ASN A 167 2.17 13.17 -11.51
C ASN A 167 2.53 13.50 -12.97
N PRO A 168 2.86 14.78 -13.29
CA PRO A 168 3.02 15.20 -14.69
C PRO A 168 4.20 14.57 -15.43
N LEU A 169 5.14 13.95 -14.71
CA LEU A 169 6.28 13.25 -15.29
C LEU A 169 5.99 11.76 -15.49
N TYR A 170 5.42 11.10 -14.49
CA TYR A 170 5.30 9.64 -14.47
C TYR A 170 3.96 9.14 -15.00
N THR A 171 2.84 9.83 -14.71
CA THR A 171 1.52 9.38 -15.16
C THR A 171 1.46 9.25 -16.69
N PRO A 172 1.82 10.27 -17.49
CA PRO A 172 1.79 10.13 -18.95
C PRO A 172 2.78 9.08 -19.48
N TYR A 173 3.89 8.82 -18.79
CA TYR A 173 4.82 7.74 -19.14
C TYR A 173 4.15 6.35 -19.02
N PHE A 174 3.39 6.10 -17.94
CA PHE A 174 2.65 4.85 -17.80
C PHE A 174 1.49 4.74 -18.77
N MET A 175 0.84 5.87 -19.10
CA MET A 175 -0.18 5.94 -20.14
C MET A 175 0.39 5.59 -21.53
N MET A 176 1.59 6.01 -21.87
CA MET A 176 2.29 5.63 -23.11
C MET A 176 2.53 4.11 -23.20
N LYS A 177 2.92 3.48 -22.08
CA LYS A 177 3.05 2.02 -22.02
C LYS A 177 1.72 1.32 -22.25
N LYS A 178 0.66 1.78 -21.59
CA LYS A 178 -0.70 1.29 -21.81
C LYS A 178 -1.11 1.41 -23.27
N ALA A 179 -0.89 2.57 -23.90
CA ALA A 179 -1.21 2.80 -25.31
C ALA A 179 -0.45 1.83 -26.24
N THR A 180 0.81 1.51 -25.92
CA THR A 180 1.58 0.52 -26.69
C THR A 180 0.94 -0.86 -26.63
N VAL A 181 0.50 -1.32 -25.47
CA VAL A 181 -0.20 -2.62 -25.34
C VAL A 181 -1.54 -2.63 -26.06
N LEU A 182 -2.31 -1.54 -25.98
CA LEU A 182 -3.56 -1.41 -26.72
C LEU A 182 -3.34 -1.51 -28.23
N ARG A 183 -2.25 -0.94 -28.73
CA ARG A 183 -1.86 -1.08 -30.14
C ARG A 183 -1.52 -2.53 -30.52
N GLU A 184 -0.77 -3.25 -29.68
CA GLU A 184 -0.47 -4.68 -29.90
C GLU A 184 -1.77 -5.52 -29.96
N GLN A 185 -2.76 -5.17 -29.15
CA GLN A 185 -4.09 -5.77 -29.19
C GLN A 185 -4.94 -5.29 -30.37
N LYS A 186 -4.42 -4.40 -31.21
CA LYS A 186 -5.15 -3.74 -32.33
C LYS A 186 -6.37 -2.94 -31.87
N ASN A 187 -6.42 -2.56 -30.59
CA ASN A 187 -7.47 -1.70 -30.04
C ASN A 187 -7.13 -0.22 -30.26
N TYR A 188 -7.09 0.17 -31.53
CA TYR A 188 -6.66 1.51 -31.95
C TYR A 188 -7.57 2.63 -31.45
N SER A 189 -8.85 2.35 -31.25
CA SER A 189 -9.79 3.34 -30.68
C SER A 189 -9.44 3.68 -29.23
N ALA A 190 -9.09 2.67 -28.42
CA ALA A 190 -8.67 2.89 -27.04
C ALA A 190 -7.26 3.52 -26.99
N GLU A 191 -6.34 3.11 -27.87
CA GLU A 191 -5.01 3.74 -28.03
C GLU A 191 -5.16 5.24 -28.29
N ALA A 192 -6.00 5.64 -29.27
CA ALA A 192 -6.26 7.04 -29.59
C ALA A 192 -6.86 7.82 -28.40
N ALA A 193 -7.73 7.19 -27.61
CA ALA A 193 -8.30 7.81 -26.42
C ALA A 193 -7.22 8.15 -25.39
N VAL A 194 -6.27 7.23 -25.14
CA VAL A 194 -5.15 7.47 -24.23
C VAL A 194 -4.28 8.65 -24.71
N TYR A 195 -3.96 8.73 -25.99
CA TYR A 195 -3.17 9.86 -26.50
C TYR A 195 -3.90 11.20 -26.40
N ARG A 196 -5.22 11.24 -26.62
CA ARG A 196 -6.00 12.47 -26.41
C ARG A 196 -5.97 12.91 -24.95
N GLU A 197 -6.06 11.99 -24.03
CA GLU A 197 -5.96 12.26 -22.59
C GLU A 197 -4.58 12.83 -22.24
N ILE A 198 -3.49 12.22 -22.74
CA ILE A 198 -2.13 12.75 -22.52
C ILE A 198 -1.99 14.17 -23.07
N ILE A 199 -2.45 14.45 -24.30
CA ILE A 199 -2.36 15.77 -24.93
C ILE A 199 -3.15 16.81 -24.12
N LYS A 200 -4.32 16.44 -23.62
CA LYS A 200 -5.21 17.33 -22.88
C LYS A 200 -4.68 17.62 -21.47
N ASP A 201 -4.35 16.58 -20.72
CA ASP A 201 -4.10 16.68 -19.28
C ASP A 201 -2.60 16.84 -18.95
N TYR A 202 -1.70 16.45 -19.88
CA TYR A 202 -0.24 16.57 -19.76
C TYR A 202 0.39 17.25 -21.01
N PRO A 203 0.00 18.48 -21.37
CA PRO A 203 0.36 19.10 -22.66
C PRO A 203 1.87 19.31 -22.84
N MET A 204 2.64 19.40 -21.76
CA MET A 204 4.10 19.57 -21.80
C MET A 204 4.86 18.27 -21.98
N TYR A 205 4.21 17.11 -21.77
CA TYR A 205 4.90 15.82 -21.75
C TYR A 205 5.59 15.49 -23.08
N GLY A 206 4.90 15.72 -24.20
CA GLY A 206 5.47 15.50 -25.54
C GLY A 206 6.71 16.34 -25.80
N ALA A 207 6.64 17.65 -25.55
CA ALA A 207 7.74 18.58 -25.74
C ALA A 207 8.94 18.26 -24.82
N GLN A 208 8.70 17.95 -23.57
CA GLN A 208 9.76 17.61 -22.60
C GLN A 208 10.51 16.30 -22.96
N ASN A 209 9.85 15.36 -23.65
CA ASN A 209 10.41 14.08 -24.01
C ASN A 209 10.77 13.94 -25.51
N GLY A 210 10.63 15.00 -26.29
CA GLY A 210 10.88 14.99 -27.73
C GLY A 210 9.91 14.10 -28.51
N ILE A 211 8.66 13.96 -28.00
CA ILE A 211 7.63 13.10 -28.58
C ILE A 211 6.54 13.99 -29.23
N GLU A 212 6.29 13.78 -30.52
CA GLU A 212 5.21 14.45 -31.22
C GLU A 212 3.88 13.69 -31.01
N MET A 213 3.20 13.96 -29.89
CA MET A 213 2.02 13.25 -29.43
C MET A 213 0.89 13.22 -30.49
N GLU A 214 0.73 14.32 -31.24
CA GLU A 214 -0.27 14.45 -32.29
C GLU A 214 -0.05 13.43 -33.43
N LYS A 215 1.20 13.10 -33.73
CA LYS A 215 1.51 12.05 -34.73
C LYS A 215 1.06 10.67 -34.25
N TYR A 216 1.28 10.37 -32.98
CA TYR A 216 0.83 9.11 -32.37
C TYR A 216 -0.71 9.02 -32.40
N LEU A 217 -1.38 10.10 -32.00
CA LEU A 217 -2.83 10.18 -32.04
C LEU A 217 -3.37 9.99 -33.45
N LYS A 218 -2.84 10.75 -34.43
CA LYS A 218 -3.29 10.68 -35.82
C LYS A 218 -3.12 9.28 -36.42
N ARG A 219 -1.99 8.63 -36.12
CA ARG A 219 -1.76 7.23 -36.54
C ARG A 219 -2.82 6.29 -35.97
N ALA A 220 -3.10 6.37 -34.68
CA ALA A 220 -4.07 5.50 -34.00
C ALA A 220 -5.48 5.73 -34.53
N GLU A 221 -5.88 6.99 -34.85
CA GLU A 221 -7.16 7.33 -35.46
C GLU A 221 -7.33 6.73 -36.86
N LEU A 222 -6.31 6.88 -37.71
CA LEU A 222 -6.32 6.30 -39.04
C LEU A 222 -6.43 4.77 -39.03
N GLN A 223 -5.72 4.12 -38.07
CA GLN A 223 -5.82 2.66 -37.91
C GLN A 223 -7.19 2.22 -37.40
N ALA A 224 -7.80 3.00 -36.50
CA ALA A 224 -9.15 2.74 -36.00
C ALA A 224 -10.23 2.90 -37.09
N GLU A 225 -10.03 3.82 -38.06
CA GLU A 225 -10.91 4.00 -39.23
C GLU A 225 -10.75 2.88 -40.25
N ALA A 226 -9.50 2.43 -40.48
CA ALA A 226 -9.20 1.37 -41.45
C ALA A 226 -9.63 -0.03 -40.98
N GLY A 227 -9.84 -0.22 -39.71
CA GLY A 227 -10.28 -1.49 -39.09
C GLY A 227 -11.79 -1.66 -38.95
N LYS A 228 -12.57 -0.66 -39.45
CA LYS A 228 -14.03 -0.70 -39.49
C LYS A 228 -14.51 -1.20 -40.85
#